data_54727d345d72363d9ecc52f3c8623dad
#
_entry.id   54727d345d72363d9ecc52f3c8623dad
#
_cell.length_a   1.000
_cell.length_b   1.000
_cell.length_c   1.000
_cell.angle_alpha   90.00
_cell.angle_beta   90.00
_cell.angle_gamma   90.00
#
_symmetry.space_group_name_H-M   'P 1'
#
loop_
_entity.id
_entity.type
_entity.pdbx_description
1 polymer ?
#
loop_
_entity_poly.entity_id
_entity_poly.type
_entity_poly.pdbx_seq_one_letter_code
_entity_poly.pdbx_strand_id
1 'polypeptide(L)'
;MTNTPDRIKIYTRSMNGVLYRKAMALCRLPYPKVRLLHTTADGYLRQLLADSSTDWVINIDEDAFVCDMQALEKLIAYCIDNGYDNCGMPDGGVVHLRDGNPLVTNPYFNIMHTATLRRHIDPMQPAEPPDPSRFDKPELLVGAYDFHATNVEPYYPLFILMANRCRTLWLTATNHHDGESTVLCNHLGEPFLIHTWYSRFYNRDQFHSRRIDRAFKEACNGQGVAYRSPLLDAVVCSTLRAKSLFVQSLVKVKRKIVNR
;
A
#
# COMPACT_ATOMS: atom_id res chain seq x y z
N MET A 1 27.29 -15.98 2.63
CA MET A 1 26.16 -16.85 2.24
C MET A 1 24.91 -16.09 2.61
N THR A 2 24.25 -15.48 1.67
CA THR A 2 22.97 -14.79 1.89
C THR A 2 21.92 -15.88 2.11
N ASN A 3 21.51 -16.06 3.37
CA ASN A 3 20.33 -16.88 3.69
C ASN A 3 19.12 -16.18 3.08
N THR A 4 18.79 -16.53 1.84
CA THR A 4 17.51 -16.11 1.28
C THR A 4 16.44 -16.77 2.13
N PRO A 5 15.56 -16.01 2.77
CA PRO A 5 14.53 -16.61 3.59
C PRO A 5 13.63 -17.47 2.68
N ASP A 6 13.55 -18.75 2.96
CA ASP A 6 12.88 -19.74 2.10
C ASP A 6 11.37 -19.52 1.95
N ARG A 7 10.78 -18.57 2.71
CA ARG A 7 9.33 -18.39 2.78
C ARG A 7 8.91 -16.92 2.68
N ILE A 8 9.09 -16.33 1.50
CA ILE A 8 8.58 -15.00 1.18
C ILE A 8 7.30 -15.12 0.33
N LYS A 9 6.28 -14.31 0.62
CA LYS A 9 5.08 -14.15 -0.24
C LYS A 9 4.77 -12.68 -0.47
N ILE A 10 4.18 -12.40 -1.63
CA ILE A 10 3.63 -11.08 -1.95
C ILE A 10 2.13 -11.14 -1.69
N TYR A 11 1.64 -10.23 -0.87
CA TYR A 11 0.21 -10.09 -0.60
C TYR A 11 -0.33 -8.80 -1.17
N THR A 12 -1.53 -8.87 -1.72
CA THR A 12 -2.24 -7.69 -2.23
C THR A 12 -3.68 -7.74 -1.76
N ARG A 13 -4.09 -6.75 -0.98
CA ARG A 13 -5.50 -6.50 -0.75
C ARG A 13 -6.08 -5.88 -2.01
N SER A 14 -7.07 -6.52 -2.61
CA SER A 14 -7.56 -6.08 -3.90
C SER A 14 -9.06 -6.26 -4.05
N MET A 15 -9.73 -5.17 -4.39
CA MET A 15 -11.14 -5.13 -4.76
C MET A 15 -11.33 -5.01 -6.28
N ASN A 16 -10.28 -4.62 -7.02
CA ASN A 16 -10.32 -4.41 -8.47
C ASN A 16 -9.33 -5.33 -9.18
N GLY A 17 -9.87 -6.35 -9.88
CA GLY A 17 -9.03 -7.33 -10.58
C GLY A 17 -8.18 -6.77 -11.72
N VAL A 18 -8.58 -5.64 -12.30
CA VAL A 18 -7.81 -4.98 -13.37
C VAL A 18 -6.58 -4.31 -12.76
N LEU A 19 -6.75 -3.56 -11.67
CA LEU A 19 -5.65 -2.92 -10.96
C LEU A 19 -4.68 -3.96 -10.39
N TYR A 20 -5.21 -5.02 -9.78
CA TYR A 20 -4.38 -6.14 -9.30
C TYR A 20 -3.47 -6.70 -10.41
N ARG A 21 -4.02 -6.98 -11.59
CA ARG A 21 -3.22 -7.50 -12.71
C ARG A 21 -2.16 -6.50 -13.17
N LYS A 22 -2.48 -5.21 -13.21
CA LYS A 22 -1.53 -4.14 -13.52
C LYS A 22 -0.40 -4.08 -12.51
N ALA A 23 -0.70 -4.03 -11.23
CA ALA A 23 0.30 -4.00 -10.16
C ALA A 23 1.20 -5.25 -10.20
N MET A 24 0.61 -6.43 -10.35
CA MET A 24 1.36 -7.68 -10.39
C MET A 24 2.16 -7.91 -11.68
N ALA A 25 1.82 -7.25 -12.77
CA ALA A 25 2.63 -7.26 -14.00
C ALA A 25 3.94 -6.48 -13.83
N LEU A 26 3.94 -5.45 -12.98
CA LEU A 26 5.12 -4.65 -12.65
C LEU A 26 5.93 -5.22 -11.48
N CYS A 27 5.30 -5.95 -10.58
CA CYS A 27 5.97 -6.65 -9.50
C CYS A 27 6.47 -8.02 -9.98
N ARG A 28 7.69 -8.06 -10.53
CA ARG A 28 8.29 -9.27 -11.14
C ARG A 28 9.13 -10.11 -10.18
N LEU A 29 9.00 -9.88 -8.87
CA LEU A 29 9.63 -10.70 -7.86
C LEU A 29 9.24 -12.18 -8.02
N PRO A 30 10.17 -13.12 -7.79
CA PRO A 30 9.94 -14.56 -8.02
C PRO A 30 9.13 -15.24 -6.90
N TYR A 31 8.48 -14.45 -6.04
CA TYR A 31 7.74 -14.97 -4.89
C TYR A 31 6.27 -15.26 -5.22
N PRO A 32 5.64 -16.24 -4.53
CA PRO A 32 4.21 -16.51 -4.67
C PRO A 32 3.37 -15.26 -4.38
N LYS A 33 2.38 -15.01 -5.24
CA LYS A 33 1.48 -13.85 -5.15
C LYS A 33 0.12 -14.29 -4.62
N VAL A 34 -0.32 -13.68 -3.53
CA VAL A 34 -1.59 -13.97 -2.86
C VAL A 34 -2.48 -12.73 -2.95
N ARG A 35 -3.63 -12.89 -3.59
CA ARG A 35 -4.65 -11.85 -3.66
C ARG A 35 -5.68 -12.04 -2.57
N LEU A 36 -5.84 -11.07 -1.69
CA LEU A 36 -6.88 -11.06 -0.65
C LEU A 36 -8.09 -10.26 -1.12
N LEU A 37 -9.25 -10.93 -1.15
CA LEU A 37 -10.52 -10.38 -1.59
C LEU A 37 -11.44 -10.18 -0.38
N HIS A 38 -12.32 -9.17 -0.48
CA HIS A 38 -13.39 -8.95 0.48
C HIS A 38 -12.93 -8.83 1.94
N THR A 39 -11.75 -8.26 2.16
CA THR A 39 -11.20 -8.03 3.48
C THR A 39 -11.36 -6.56 3.90
N THR A 40 -11.46 -6.33 5.22
CA THR A 40 -11.36 -4.98 5.81
C THR A 40 -9.91 -4.50 5.84
N ALA A 41 -9.71 -3.22 6.17
CA ALA A 41 -8.36 -2.63 6.21
C ALA A 41 -7.46 -3.25 7.30
N ASP A 42 -8.05 -3.72 8.39
CA ASP A 42 -7.36 -4.48 9.46
C ASP A 42 -7.39 -5.99 9.23
N GLY A 43 -8.48 -6.50 8.66
CA GLY A 43 -8.70 -7.93 8.49
C GLY A 43 -7.68 -8.62 7.59
N TYR A 44 -7.18 -7.92 6.55
CA TYR A 44 -6.14 -8.49 5.70
C TYR A 44 -4.79 -8.61 6.43
N LEU A 45 -4.44 -7.65 7.30
CA LEU A 45 -3.23 -7.71 8.11
C LEU A 45 -3.26 -8.90 9.06
N ARG A 46 -4.42 -9.16 9.67
CA ARG A 46 -4.61 -10.36 10.51
C ARG A 46 -4.42 -11.65 9.70
N GLN A 47 -4.89 -11.69 8.45
CA GLN A 47 -4.67 -12.83 7.56
C GLN A 47 -3.19 -13.01 7.22
N LEU A 48 -2.45 -11.93 6.95
CA LEU A 48 -1.00 -11.99 6.72
C LEU A 48 -0.28 -12.59 7.93
N LEU A 49 -0.60 -12.09 9.14
CA LEU A 49 0.02 -12.56 10.37
C LEU A 49 -0.37 -14.00 10.71
N ALA A 50 -1.57 -14.44 10.37
CA ALA A 50 -2.03 -15.80 10.60
C ALA A 50 -1.39 -16.85 9.68
N ASP A 51 -0.82 -16.44 8.52
CA ASP A 51 -0.16 -17.38 7.61
C ASP A 51 1.20 -17.84 8.13
N SER A 52 1.20 -18.95 8.84
CA SER A 52 2.43 -19.58 9.38
C SER A 52 3.34 -20.19 8.31
N SER A 53 2.89 -20.28 7.06
CA SER A 53 3.69 -20.79 5.94
C SER A 53 4.63 -19.74 5.33
N THR A 54 4.67 -18.53 5.90
CA THR A 54 5.55 -17.43 5.45
C THR A 54 6.33 -16.85 6.61
N ASP A 55 7.57 -16.47 6.38
CA ASP A 55 8.41 -15.75 7.33
C ASP A 55 8.44 -14.26 6.98
N TRP A 56 8.38 -13.94 5.69
CA TRP A 56 8.38 -12.59 5.18
C TRP A 56 7.19 -12.33 4.26
N VAL A 57 6.61 -11.18 4.42
CA VAL A 57 5.54 -10.69 3.55
C VAL A 57 5.97 -9.37 2.92
N ILE A 58 5.78 -9.28 1.61
CA ILE A 58 5.82 -8.02 0.87
C ILE A 58 4.37 -7.67 0.55
N ASN A 59 3.83 -6.66 1.23
CA ASN A 59 2.50 -6.17 0.97
C ASN A 59 2.55 -5.03 -0.05
N ILE A 60 1.78 -5.14 -1.13
CA ILE A 60 1.67 -4.13 -2.19
C ILE A 60 0.20 -3.99 -2.55
N ASP A 61 -0.37 -2.80 -2.42
CA ASP A 61 -1.77 -2.52 -2.78
C ASP A 61 -2.00 -2.59 -4.30
N GLU A 62 -3.26 -2.76 -4.70
CA GLU A 62 -3.63 -2.92 -6.12
C GLU A 62 -3.37 -1.69 -7.00
N ASP A 63 -3.22 -0.51 -6.40
CA ASP A 63 -2.94 0.77 -7.05
C ASP A 63 -1.53 1.31 -6.72
N ALA A 64 -0.66 0.42 -6.28
CA ALA A 64 0.76 0.68 -6.06
C ALA A 64 1.59 -0.02 -7.15
N PHE A 65 2.26 0.77 -7.97
CA PHE A 65 2.98 0.32 -9.17
C PHE A 65 4.48 0.39 -8.96
N VAL A 66 5.14 -0.77 -8.93
CA VAL A 66 6.61 -0.82 -8.90
C VAL A 66 7.13 -0.18 -10.19
N CYS A 67 8.00 0.82 -10.07
CA CYS A 67 8.62 1.51 -11.21
C CYS A 67 10.11 1.19 -11.37
N ASP A 68 10.76 0.66 -10.31
CA ASP A 68 12.13 0.15 -10.35
C ASP A 68 12.23 -1.15 -9.52
N MET A 69 12.44 -2.26 -10.21
CA MET A 69 12.59 -3.58 -9.58
C MET A 69 13.89 -3.72 -8.82
N GLN A 70 15.00 -3.14 -9.32
CA GLN A 70 16.31 -3.26 -8.67
C GLN A 70 16.32 -2.50 -7.35
N ALA A 71 15.73 -1.30 -7.32
CA ALA A 71 15.58 -0.53 -6.09
C ALA A 71 14.70 -1.23 -5.05
N LEU A 72 13.64 -1.95 -5.48
CA LEU A 72 12.83 -2.77 -4.60
C LEU A 72 13.61 -4.00 -4.08
N GLU A 73 14.35 -4.71 -4.93
CA GLU A 73 15.16 -5.85 -4.51
C GLU A 73 16.25 -5.46 -3.52
N LYS A 74 16.92 -4.32 -3.72
CA LYS A 74 17.87 -3.75 -2.75
C LYS A 74 17.22 -3.48 -1.40
N LEU A 75 16.00 -2.94 -1.39
CA LEU A 75 15.26 -2.67 -0.16
C LEU A 75 14.92 -3.96 0.59
N ILE A 76 14.45 -4.98 -0.11
CA ILE A 76 14.11 -6.29 0.48
C ILE A 76 15.36 -6.90 1.13
N ALA A 77 16.48 -6.96 0.39
CA ALA A 77 17.74 -7.46 0.91
C ALA A 77 18.19 -6.68 2.14
N TYR A 78 18.12 -5.35 2.09
CA TYR A 78 18.48 -4.48 3.20
C TYR A 78 17.64 -4.74 4.45
N CYS A 79 16.34 -4.91 4.32
CA CYS A 79 15.45 -5.20 5.45
C CYS A 79 15.80 -6.55 6.10
N ILE A 80 16.07 -7.57 5.28
CA ILE A 80 16.43 -8.91 5.74
C ILE A 80 17.80 -8.90 6.44
N ASP A 81 18.83 -8.36 5.78
CA ASP A 81 20.21 -8.39 6.27
C ASP A 81 20.38 -7.56 7.55
N ASN A 82 19.57 -6.53 7.73
CA ASN A 82 19.64 -5.65 8.91
C ASN A 82 18.61 -5.98 9.98
N GLY A 83 17.79 -7.02 9.80
CA GLY A 83 16.85 -7.48 10.81
C GLY A 83 15.73 -6.49 11.12
N TYR A 84 15.17 -5.81 10.11
CA TYR A 84 13.97 -5.02 10.27
C TYR A 84 12.73 -5.93 10.29
N ASP A 85 11.83 -5.66 11.22
CA ASP A 85 10.59 -6.45 11.36
C ASP A 85 9.44 -5.86 10.55
N ASN A 86 9.48 -4.56 10.29
CA ASN A 86 8.54 -3.84 9.45
C ASN A 86 9.27 -2.75 8.66
N CYS A 87 8.80 -2.47 7.47
CA CYS A 87 9.29 -1.40 6.61
C CYS A 87 8.13 -0.78 5.85
N GLY A 88 8.05 0.53 5.79
CA GLY A 88 7.03 1.25 5.05
C GLY A 88 7.13 2.76 5.21
N MET A 89 6.29 3.50 4.52
CA MET A 89 6.20 4.96 4.63
C MET A 89 5.28 5.34 5.80
N PRO A 90 5.60 6.41 6.57
CA PRO A 90 4.67 6.96 7.55
C PRO A 90 3.30 7.26 6.94
N ASP A 91 2.22 6.92 7.64
CA ASP A 91 0.86 7.22 7.17
C ASP A 91 0.62 8.74 7.11
N GLY A 92 -0.16 9.16 6.11
CA GLY A 92 -0.25 10.57 5.75
C GLY A 92 0.86 11.03 4.80
N GLY A 93 2.09 10.56 4.98
CA GLY A 93 3.23 10.78 4.08
C GLY A 93 3.36 12.23 3.61
N VAL A 94 3.58 12.40 2.31
CA VAL A 94 3.74 13.72 1.66
C VAL A 94 2.44 14.29 1.09
N VAL A 95 1.33 13.56 1.19
CA VAL A 95 0.04 14.00 0.66
C VAL A 95 -0.68 14.82 1.72
N HIS A 96 -0.68 16.16 1.57
CA HIS A 96 -1.29 17.11 2.50
C HIS A 96 -2.80 16.94 2.77
N LEU A 97 -3.46 16.11 1.99
CA LEU A 97 -4.91 15.86 2.12
C LEU A 97 -5.25 14.75 3.11
N ARG A 98 -4.25 14.15 3.74
CA ARG A 98 -4.43 13.01 4.61
C ARG A 98 -3.80 13.27 5.97
N ASP A 99 -4.66 13.50 6.96
CA ASP A 99 -4.25 13.52 8.37
C ASP A 99 -3.96 12.07 8.79
N GLY A 100 -2.71 11.67 8.71
CA GLY A 100 -2.26 10.34 9.09
C GLY A 100 -1.49 10.34 10.40
N ASN A 101 -1.33 9.18 11.01
CA ASN A 101 -0.47 9.00 12.16
C ASN A 101 0.94 8.58 11.69
N PRO A 102 1.98 9.42 11.88
CA PRO A 102 3.33 9.13 11.37
C PRO A 102 4.00 7.92 12.02
N LEU A 103 3.49 7.45 13.16
CA LEU A 103 3.95 6.23 13.84
C LEU A 103 3.43 4.95 13.18
N VAL A 104 2.53 5.09 12.24
CA VAL A 104 1.93 3.99 11.49
C VAL A 104 2.57 3.96 10.12
N THR A 105 3.08 2.82 9.68
CA THR A 105 3.43 2.66 8.28
C THR A 105 2.16 2.44 7.46
N ASN A 106 2.00 3.22 6.38
CA ASN A 106 0.81 3.08 5.54
C ASN A 106 0.77 1.71 4.86
N PRO A 107 -0.37 1.02 4.90
CA PRO A 107 -0.48 -0.35 4.41
C PRO A 107 -0.50 -0.50 2.89
N TYR A 108 -0.30 0.54 2.09
CA TYR A 108 -0.19 0.34 0.64
C TYR A 108 1.11 -0.35 0.22
N PHE A 109 2.16 -0.22 1.06
CA PHE A 109 3.42 -0.94 0.89
C PHE A 109 4.07 -1.22 2.24
N ASN A 110 4.37 -2.50 2.48
CA ASN A 110 5.16 -2.91 3.64
C ASN A 110 6.03 -4.12 3.30
N ILE A 111 7.21 -4.21 3.92
CA ILE A 111 7.98 -5.45 4.06
C ILE A 111 7.89 -5.84 5.54
N MET A 112 7.39 -7.03 5.83
CA MET A 112 7.13 -7.46 7.19
C MET A 112 7.75 -8.83 7.47
N HIS A 113 8.53 -8.92 8.56
CA HIS A 113 9.03 -10.20 9.08
C HIS A 113 7.96 -10.86 9.94
N THR A 114 6.98 -11.49 9.29
CA THR A 114 5.79 -12.04 9.94
C THR A 114 6.09 -13.12 10.98
N ALA A 115 7.20 -13.85 10.84
CA ALA A 115 7.65 -14.80 11.84
C ALA A 115 7.99 -14.12 13.19
N THR A 116 8.65 -12.96 13.16
CA THR A 116 8.91 -12.16 14.37
C THR A 116 7.64 -11.46 14.86
N LEU A 117 6.88 -10.86 13.96
CA LEU A 117 5.64 -10.17 14.33
C LEU A 117 4.68 -11.09 15.08
N ARG A 118 4.51 -12.34 14.65
CA ARG A 118 3.67 -13.34 15.35
C ARG A 118 4.12 -13.65 16.78
N ARG A 119 5.39 -13.46 17.09
CA ARG A 119 5.91 -13.69 18.46
C ARG A 119 5.67 -12.51 19.39
N HIS A 120 5.66 -11.30 18.83
CA HIS A 120 5.61 -10.06 19.60
C HIS A 120 4.26 -9.37 19.58
N ILE A 121 3.39 -9.74 18.64
CA ILE A 121 2.13 -9.05 18.37
C ILE A 121 0.97 -10.03 18.47
N ASP A 122 0.09 -9.78 19.42
CA ASP A 122 -1.24 -10.38 19.44
C ASP A 122 -2.22 -9.38 18.80
N PRO A 123 -2.83 -9.72 17.65
CA PRO A 123 -3.79 -8.84 16.98
C PRO A 123 -5.05 -8.52 17.80
N MET A 124 -5.27 -9.27 18.88
CA MET A 124 -6.40 -9.05 19.81
C MET A 124 -6.04 -8.19 21.02
N GLN A 125 -4.76 -7.79 21.16
CA GLN A 125 -4.37 -6.89 22.24
C GLN A 125 -5.03 -5.53 22.11
N PRO A 126 -5.34 -4.86 23.26
CA PRO A 126 -5.73 -3.45 23.25
C PRO A 126 -4.67 -2.56 22.60
N ALA A 127 -5.09 -1.46 22.04
CA ALA A 127 -4.18 -0.44 21.52
C ALA A 127 -3.26 0.05 22.65
N GLU A 128 -1.95 0.07 22.40
CA GLU A 128 -0.96 0.67 23.29
C GLU A 128 -0.73 2.12 22.88
N PRO A 129 -0.46 3.04 23.84
CA PRO A 129 0.01 4.37 23.49
C PRO A 129 1.32 4.29 22.70
N PRO A 130 1.54 5.18 21.72
CA PRO A 130 2.80 5.24 21.02
C PRO A 130 3.93 5.68 21.96
N ASP A 131 5.10 5.05 21.83
CA ASP A 131 6.32 5.43 22.55
C ASP A 131 7.35 6.03 21.56
N PRO A 132 7.41 7.38 21.45
CA PRO A 132 8.30 8.06 20.53
C PRO A 132 9.79 7.80 20.77
N SER A 133 10.19 7.40 21.98
CA SER A 133 11.59 7.13 22.33
C SER A 133 12.20 5.94 21.58
N ARG A 134 11.36 5.11 20.98
CA ARG A 134 11.76 3.91 20.23
C ARG A 134 12.02 4.15 18.74
N PHE A 135 11.86 5.37 18.25
CA PHE A 135 12.09 5.68 16.84
C PHE A 135 13.52 6.12 16.58
N ASP A 136 14.15 5.56 15.56
CA ASP A 136 15.52 5.90 15.18
C ASP A 136 15.69 7.39 14.76
N LYS A 137 14.60 8.04 14.34
CA LYS A 137 14.55 9.43 13.89
C LYS A 137 13.26 10.12 14.31
N PRO A 138 13.00 10.27 15.60
CA PRO A 138 11.75 10.88 16.09
C PRO A 138 11.56 12.32 15.59
N GLU A 139 12.64 13.07 15.35
CA GLU A 139 12.61 14.43 14.84
C GLU A 139 12.01 14.55 13.42
N LEU A 140 12.18 13.53 12.56
CA LEU A 140 11.56 13.51 11.24
C LEU A 140 10.06 13.29 11.29
N LEU A 141 9.58 12.70 12.39
CA LEU A 141 8.18 12.40 12.62
C LEU A 141 7.49 13.58 13.33
N VAL A 142 8.14 14.19 14.31
CA VAL A 142 7.58 15.28 15.15
C VAL A 142 7.42 16.59 14.37
N GLY A 143 8.31 16.90 13.44
CA GLY A 143 8.27 18.18 12.71
C GLY A 143 7.15 18.28 11.66
N ALA A 144 6.55 17.16 11.26
CA ALA A 144 5.59 17.10 10.16
C ALA A 144 4.14 16.80 10.59
N TYR A 145 3.91 16.26 11.82
CA TYR A 145 2.62 15.67 12.18
C TYR A 145 2.26 15.89 13.65
N ASP A 146 0.97 16.04 13.93
CA ASP A 146 0.43 15.98 15.28
C ASP A 146 0.29 14.51 15.73
N PHE A 147 1.12 14.12 16.70
CA PHE A 147 1.08 12.77 17.28
C PHE A 147 -0.25 12.43 17.98
N HIS A 148 -1.06 13.43 18.28
CA HIS A 148 -2.38 13.27 18.87
C HIS A 148 -3.48 13.10 17.83
N ALA A 149 -3.15 13.17 16.52
CA ALA A 149 -4.12 12.89 15.48
C ALA A 149 -4.73 11.50 15.67
N THR A 150 -6.02 11.51 15.82
CA THR A 150 -6.89 10.42 16.24
C THR A 150 -6.68 9.14 15.45
N ASN A 151 -6.86 7.98 16.09
CA ASN A 151 -6.94 6.66 15.49
C ASN A 151 -8.14 6.55 14.53
N VAL A 152 -8.00 7.08 13.34
CA VAL A 152 -9.09 7.16 12.35
C VAL A 152 -9.20 5.87 11.55
N GLU A 153 -8.07 5.18 11.34
CA GLU A 153 -8.04 3.99 10.52
C GLU A 153 -8.01 2.70 11.38
N PRO A 154 -8.77 1.68 11.03
CA PRO A 154 -8.92 0.48 11.85
C PRO A 154 -7.61 -0.36 11.99
N TYR A 155 -6.60 -0.10 11.18
CA TYR A 155 -5.29 -0.76 11.25
C TYR A 155 -4.29 -0.04 12.18
N TYR A 156 -4.57 1.18 12.63
CA TYR A 156 -3.64 1.96 13.47
C TYR A 156 -3.20 1.22 14.73
N PRO A 157 -4.09 0.61 15.52
CA PRO A 157 -3.68 -0.07 16.75
C PRO A 157 -2.61 -1.14 16.50
N LEU A 158 -2.73 -1.90 15.42
CA LEU A 158 -1.78 -2.94 15.08
C LEU A 158 -0.41 -2.36 14.70
N PHE A 159 -0.37 -1.31 13.87
CA PHE A 159 0.88 -0.68 13.47
C PHE A 159 1.56 0.08 14.60
N ILE A 160 0.81 0.71 15.51
CA ILE A 160 1.36 1.31 16.72
C ILE A 160 2.01 0.24 17.60
N LEU A 161 1.34 -0.90 17.76
CA LEU A 161 1.90 -2.04 18.48
C LEU A 161 3.21 -2.53 17.83
N MET A 162 3.23 -2.62 16.49
CA MET A 162 4.45 -2.95 15.74
C MET A 162 5.54 -1.91 15.96
N ALA A 163 5.23 -0.63 15.88
CA ALA A 163 6.18 0.46 16.11
C ALA A 163 6.77 0.40 17.53
N ASN A 164 5.97 0.08 18.53
CA ASN A 164 6.41 -0.02 19.92
C ASN A 164 7.26 -1.26 20.23
N ARG A 165 7.07 -2.37 19.51
CA ARG A 165 7.64 -3.68 19.87
C ARG A 165 8.62 -4.24 18.87
N CYS A 166 8.63 -3.70 17.65
CA CYS A 166 9.37 -4.23 16.53
C CYS A 166 10.26 -3.16 15.92
N ARG A 167 11.33 -3.60 15.27
CA ARG A 167 12.24 -2.70 14.57
C ARG A 167 11.63 -2.29 13.23
N THR A 168 11.30 -1.01 13.09
CA THR A 168 10.69 -0.46 11.87
C THR A 168 11.66 0.40 11.09
N LEU A 169 11.75 0.17 9.77
CA LEU A 169 12.42 1.05 8.81
C LEU A 169 11.39 2.00 8.20
N TRP A 170 11.57 3.28 8.44
CA TRP A 170 10.73 4.34 7.89
C TRP A 170 11.28 4.81 6.55
N LEU A 171 10.48 4.66 5.50
CA LEU A 171 10.85 5.07 4.15
C LEU A 171 10.49 6.52 3.89
N THR A 172 11.28 7.18 3.05
CA THR A 172 10.96 8.50 2.53
C THR A 172 10.11 8.42 1.28
N ALA A 173 9.35 9.47 1.01
CA ALA A 173 8.53 9.59 -0.17
C ALA A 173 8.54 11.03 -0.70
N THR A 174 8.17 11.19 -1.97
CA THR A 174 7.99 12.48 -2.61
C THR A 174 6.63 12.56 -3.31
N ASN A 175 6.15 13.77 -3.54
CA ASN A 175 4.96 13.95 -4.36
C ASN A 175 5.25 13.61 -5.83
N HIS A 176 4.37 12.86 -6.43
CA HIS A 176 4.37 12.64 -7.86
C HIS A 176 3.92 13.91 -8.60
N HIS A 177 4.38 14.10 -9.84
CA HIS A 177 4.07 15.28 -10.63
C HIS A 177 2.57 15.46 -10.98
N ASP A 178 1.73 14.42 -10.76
CA ASP A 178 0.28 14.53 -10.90
C ASP A 178 -0.42 15.24 -9.72
N GLY A 179 0.33 15.59 -8.67
CA GLY A 179 -0.14 16.31 -7.50
C GLY A 179 -0.91 15.48 -6.47
N GLU A 180 -1.22 14.22 -6.77
CA GLU A 180 -2.00 13.34 -5.87
C GLU A 180 -1.30 12.02 -5.55
N SER A 181 -0.50 11.48 -6.47
CA SER A 181 0.21 10.21 -6.25
C SER A 181 1.46 10.43 -5.42
N THR A 182 1.90 9.38 -4.76
CA THR A 182 3.11 9.35 -3.93
C THR A 182 4.16 8.47 -4.61
N VAL A 183 5.40 8.95 -4.67
CA VAL A 183 6.56 8.16 -5.09
C VAL A 183 7.32 7.73 -3.86
N LEU A 184 7.39 6.43 -3.62
CA LEU A 184 8.10 5.84 -2.49
C LEU A 184 9.54 5.55 -2.86
N CYS A 185 10.48 5.93 -1.98
CA CYS A 185 11.90 5.70 -2.14
C CYS A 185 12.41 4.60 -1.21
N ASN A 186 13.43 3.85 -1.64
CA ASN A 186 14.10 2.86 -0.80
C ASN A 186 15.02 3.52 0.24
N HIS A 187 15.76 2.71 1.00
CA HIS A 187 16.70 3.16 2.03
C HIS A 187 17.88 4.00 1.50
N LEU A 188 18.12 4.00 0.20
CA LEU A 188 19.12 4.82 -0.49
C LEU A 188 18.55 6.10 -1.10
N GLY A 189 17.24 6.34 -0.97
CA GLY A 189 16.54 7.44 -1.63
C GLY A 189 16.20 7.18 -3.11
N GLU A 190 16.36 5.96 -3.61
CA GLU A 190 16.04 5.59 -4.99
C GLU A 190 14.52 5.35 -5.12
N PRO A 191 13.81 6.03 -6.04
CA PRO A 191 12.39 5.80 -6.30
C PRO A 191 12.13 4.37 -6.79
N PHE A 192 11.14 3.67 -6.24
CA PHE A 192 10.84 2.30 -6.67
C PHE A 192 9.35 1.99 -6.84
N LEU A 193 8.46 2.83 -6.30
CA LEU A 193 7.03 2.55 -6.34
C LEU A 193 6.21 3.83 -6.44
N ILE A 194 5.19 3.83 -7.28
CA ILE A 194 4.22 4.91 -7.41
C ILE A 194 2.89 4.41 -6.84
N HIS A 195 2.43 5.02 -5.75
CA HIS A 195 1.10 4.76 -5.18
C HIS A 195 0.11 5.82 -5.61
N THR A 196 -0.96 5.39 -6.27
CA THR A 196 -1.84 6.34 -6.94
C THR A 196 -3.01 6.82 -6.10
N TRP A 197 -3.28 6.21 -4.95
CA TRP A 197 -4.45 6.50 -4.13
C TRP A 197 -5.78 6.37 -4.89
N TYR A 198 -6.88 6.34 -4.17
CA TYR A 198 -8.23 6.38 -4.74
C TYR A 198 -8.60 5.25 -5.71
N SER A 199 -7.99 4.04 -5.56
CA SER A 199 -8.32 2.84 -6.37
C SER A 199 -9.83 2.56 -6.48
N ARG A 200 -10.60 2.89 -5.43
CA ARG A 200 -12.06 2.75 -5.40
C ARG A 200 -12.78 3.55 -6.48
N PHE A 201 -12.18 4.61 -7.01
CA PHE A 201 -12.73 5.43 -8.08
C PHE A 201 -12.31 4.97 -9.48
N TYR A 202 -11.40 4.01 -9.58
CA TYR A 202 -10.99 3.47 -10.88
C TYR A 202 -12.18 2.87 -11.62
N ASN A 203 -12.37 3.30 -12.89
CA ASN A 203 -13.55 3.03 -13.73
C ASN A 203 -14.90 3.60 -13.22
N ARG A 204 -14.89 4.42 -12.18
CA ARG A 204 -16.08 5.13 -11.68
C ARG A 204 -15.97 6.64 -11.89
N ASP A 205 -14.78 7.16 -11.78
CA ASP A 205 -14.45 8.55 -12.03
C ASP A 205 -13.39 8.64 -13.15
N GLN A 206 -13.62 9.54 -14.12
CA GLN A 206 -12.77 9.64 -15.30
C GLN A 206 -11.41 10.28 -14.98
N PHE A 207 -11.38 11.24 -14.06
CA PHE A 207 -10.15 11.91 -13.65
C PHE A 207 -9.21 10.93 -12.98
N HIS A 208 -9.67 10.24 -11.91
CA HIS A 208 -8.87 9.25 -11.21
C HIS A 208 -8.46 8.07 -12.11
N SER A 209 -9.37 7.60 -12.97
CA SER A 209 -9.04 6.52 -13.89
C SER A 209 -7.90 6.88 -14.84
N ARG A 210 -7.94 8.08 -15.44
CA ARG A 210 -6.87 8.55 -16.34
C ARG A 210 -5.55 8.78 -15.62
N ARG A 211 -5.60 9.30 -14.39
CA ARG A 211 -4.43 9.52 -13.56
C ARG A 211 -3.74 8.20 -13.22
N ILE A 212 -4.49 7.23 -12.73
CA ILE A 212 -4.00 5.88 -12.40
C ILE A 212 -3.42 5.19 -13.66
N ASP A 213 -4.09 5.29 -14.80
CA ASP A 213 -3.60 4.71 -16.05
C ASP A 213 -2.29 5.36 -16.54
N ARG A 214 -2.11 6.68 -16.33
CA ARG A 214 -0.85 7.37 -16.65
C ARG A 214 0.29 6.93 -15.75
N ALA A 215 0.08 6.89 -14.44
CA ALA A 215 1.08 6.42 -13.48
C ALA A 215 1.49 4.97 -13.76
N PHE A 216 0.52 4.11 -14.09
CA PHE A 216 0.80 2.74 -14.52
C PHE A 216 1.67 2.70 -15.79
N LYS A 217 1.33 3.51 -16.81
CA LYS A 217 2.11 3.59 -18.05
C LYS A 217 3.54 4.10 -17.80
N GLU A 218 3.69 5.07 -16.92
CA GLU A 218 4.99 5.60 -16.50
C GLU A 218 5.84 4.51 -15.85
N ALA A 219 5.29 3.77 -14.90
CA ALA A 219 5.98 2.65 -14.27
C ALA A 219 6.34 1.54 -15.28
N CYS A 220 5.48 1.25 -16.26
CA CYS A 220 5.79 0.34 -17.37
C CYS A 220 7.00 0.84 -18.18
N ASN A 221 7.03 2.13 -18.52
CA ASN A 221 8.12 2.71 -19.30
C ASN A 221 9.44 2.68 -18.50
N GLY A 222 9.41 3.01 -17.21
CA GLY A 222 10.58 2.96 -16.33
C GLY A 222 11.20 1.58 -16.25
N GLN A 223 10.38 0.54 -16.26
CA GLN A 223 10.84 -0.85 -16.25
C GLN A 223 11.05 -1.49 -17.63
N GLY A 224 10.74 -0.82 -18.74
CA GLY A 224 10.72 -1.41 -20.07
C GLY A 224 9.69 -2.54 -20.25
N VAL A 225 8.58 -2.50 -19.51
CA VAL A 225 7.52 -3.53 -19.54
C VAL A 225 6.46 -3.20 -20.58
N ALA A 226 6.30 -4.05 -21.59
CA ALA A 226 5.18 -3.98 -22.52
C ALA A 226 3.95 -4.70 -21.95
N TYR A 227 3.04 -3.96 -21.32
CA TYR A 227 1.79 -4.53 -20.82
C TYR A 227 0.69 -4.49 -21.88
N ARG A 228 0.13 -5.65 -22.17
CA ARG A 228 -1.09 -5.78 -22.98
C ARG A 228 -2.25 -6.15 -22.05
N SER A 229 -3.23 -5.26 -21.96
CA SER A 229 -4.44 -5.53 -21.19
C SER A 229 -5.19 -6.72 -21.79
N PRO A 230 -5.58 -7.73 -21.01
CA PRO A 230 -6.45 -8.78 -21.48
C PRO A 230 -7.77 -8.20 -22.05
N LEU A 231 -8.31 -8.81 -23.11
CA LEU A 231 -9.62 -8.38 -23.67
C LEU A 231 -10.72 -8.34 -22.61
N LEU A 232 -10.68 -9.28 -21.68
CA LEU A 232 -11.60 -9.33 -20.54
C LEU A 232 -11.55 -8.05 -19.70
N ASP A 233 -10.38 -7.43 -19.54
CA ASP A 233 -10.25 -6.19 -18.76
C ASP A 233 -10.99 -5.03 -19.44
N ALA A 234 -10.95 -4.96 -20.77
CA ALA A 234 -11.69 -3.95 -21.51
C ALA A 234 -13.21 -4.11 -21.32
N VAL A 235 -13.69 -5.35 -21.33
CA VAL A 235 -15.11 -5.66 -21.07
C VAL A 235 -15.49 -5.29 -19.63
N VAL A 236 -14.70 -5.71 -18.64
CA VAL A 236 -14.94 -5.39 -17.22
C VAL A 236 -14.95 -3.88 -17.00
N CYS A 237 -13.97 -3.15 -17.54
CA CYS A 237 -13.90 -1.70 -17.43
C CYS A 237 -15.10 -1.01 -18.07
N SER A 238 -15.53 -1.46 -19.26
CA SER A 238 -16.70 -0.92 -19.95
C SER A 238 -17.98 -1.13 -19.15
N THR A 239 -18.15 -2.32 -18.58
CA THR A 239 -19.31 -2.67 -17.74
C THR A 239 -19.36 -1.82 -16.47
N LEU A 240 -18.21 -1.66 -15.79
CA LEU A 240 -18.13 -0.83 -14.58
C LEU A 240 -18.42 0.65 -14.87
N ARG A 241 -17.93 1.17 -15.99
CA ARG A 241 -18.21 2.55 -16.43
C ARG A 241 -19.69 2.75 -16.73
N ALA A 242 -20.31 1.83 -17.48
CA ALA A 242 -21.74 1.88 -17.78
C ALA A 242 -22.58 1.85 -16.49
N LYS A 243 -22.27 0.95 -15.55
CA LYS A 243 -22.92 0.87 -14.24
C LYS A 243 -22.78 2.18 -13.46
N SER A 244 -21.59 2.77 -13.45
CA SER A 244 -21.33 4.03 -12.74
C SER A 244 -22.14 5.19 -13.33
N LEU A 245 -22.20 5.31 -14.66
CA LEU A 245 -22.99 6.34 -15.35
C LEU A 245 -24.49 6.17 -15.06
N PHE A 246 -24.99 4.94 -15.05
CA PHE A 246 -26.37 4.66 -14.70
C PHE A 246 -26.71 5.08 -13.26
N VAL A 247 -25.88 4.71 -12.28
CA VAL A 247 -26.04 5.11 -10.88
C VAL A 247 -26.02 6.63 -10.72
N GLN A 248 -25.06 7.31 -11.37
CA GLN A 248 -24.97 8.77 -11.33
C GLN A 248 -26.23 9.43 -11.92
N SER A 249 -26.78 8.87 -13.00
CA SER A 249 -28.03 9.34 -13.59
C SER A 249 -29.22 9.21 -12.65
N LEU A 250 -29.32 8.07 -11.94
CA LEU A 250 -30.36 7.86 -10.93
C LEU A 250 -30.25 8.85 -9.77
N VAL A 251 -29.04 9.09 -9.28
CA VAL A 251 -28.79 10.08 -8.21
C VAL A 251 -29.18 11.49 -8.65
N LYS A 252 -28.87 11.88 -9.89
CA LYS A 252 -29.28 13.19 -10.45
C LYS A 252 -30.81 13.32 -10.54
N VAL A 253 -31.50 12.26 -10.97
CA VAL A 253 -32.98 12.25 -11.04
C VAL A 253 -33.56 12.35 -9.63
N LYS A 254 -33.08 11.55 -8.66
CA LYS A 254 -33.51 11.60 -7.27
C LYS A 254 -33.37 13.00 -6.66
N ARG A 255 -32.20 13.67 -6.87
CA ARG A 255 -31.96 15.04 -6.38
C ARG A 255 -32.96 16.06 -7.01
N LYS A 256 -33.32 15.91 -8.28
CA LYS A 256 -34.31 16.78 -8.92
C LYS A 256 -35.74 16.57 -8.39
N ILE A 257 -36.05 15.36 -7.92
CA ILE A 257 -37.37 15.04 -7.35
C ILE A 257 -37.50 15.56 -5.91
N VAL A 258 -36.41 15.43 -5.12
CA VAL A 258 -36.39 15.85 -3.70
C VAL A 258 -36.32 17.37 -3.54
N ASN A 259 -35.76 18.08 -4.52
CA ASN A 259 -35.61 19.54 -4.50
C ASN A 259 -36.73 20.28 -5.24
N ARG A 260 -37.82 19.59 -5.58
CA ARG A 260 -39.10 20.14 -5.97
C ARG A 260 -40.16 19.98 -4.88
#